data_a0a98f1ff11954aec0fc56e270fc113d
#
_entry.id   a0a98f1ff11954aec0fc56e270fc113d
#
_cell.length_a   1.000
_cell.length_b   1.000
_cell.length_c   1.000
_cell.angle_alpha   90.00
_cell.angle_beta   90.00
_cell.angle_gamma   90.00
#
_symmetry.space_group_name_H-M   'P 1'
#
loop_
_entity.id
_entity.type
_entity.pdbx_description
1 polymer ?
#
loop_
_entity_poly.entity_id
_entity_poly.type
_entity_poly.pdbx_seq_one_letter_code
_entity_poly.pdbx_strand_id
1 'polypeptide(L)'
;MKGRSRSSSTPTKRSSSAPRSKASVLRELKEVADPKVRAKLAYFGVNVPKAYGISAPVLHAFARHIGKDQSLAEELWSTAIHEARILAALIGEAEKITAAQMELWVRDFDSWDLVDTACCYLYAHAKPAWDKVYEWSSRRSEFEKRAAFSLAAYLAYKDKAAGDRKFERFLAVIERESYDERNFVRKAVNWALRNIGKRNLRLNAAAIRSAERIRQQDSRTSRWIAADALRELKSEAVQARLRRKAS
;
A
#
# COMPACT_ATOMS: atom_id res chain seq x y z
N MET A 1 27.59 -53.13 32.51
CA MET A 1 26.62 -52.36 31.71
C MET A 1 26.91 -50.88 31.87
N LYS A 2 27.47 -50.22 30.82
CA LYS A 2 27.86 -48.80 30.87
C LYS A 2 26.77 -48.00 30.15
N GLY A 3 26.04 -47.15 30.90
CA GLY A 3 25.08 -46.21 30.34
C GLY A 3 25.76 -45.01 29.71
N ARG A 4 25.49 -44.74 28.44
CA ARG A 4 25.92 -43.51 27.73
C ARG A 4 24.85 -42.44 27.95
N SER A 5 25.25 -41.38 28.64
CA SER A 5 24.46 -40.13 28.70
C SER A 5 24.56 -39.41 27.36
N ARG A 6 23.40 -39.12 26.75
CA ARG A 6 23.31 -38.22 25.57
C ARG A 6 23.23 -36.80 26.07
N SER A 7 24.22 -35.97 25.75
CA SER A 7 24.20 -34.53 25.94
C SER A 7 23.27 -33.92 24.92
N SER A 8 22.22 -33.22 25.39
CA SER A 8 21.33 -32.41 24.58
C SER A 8 22.03 -31.07 24.27
N SER A 9 22.41 -30.87 23.03
CA SER A 9 22.89 -29.58 22.54
C SER A 9 21.71 -28.64 22.34
N THR A 10 21.69 -27.58 23.16
CA THR A 10 20.76 -26.44 23.07
C THR A 10 21.04 -25.66 21.78
N PRO A 11 20.02 -25.23 21.02
CA PRO A 11 20.24 -24.44 19.82
C PRO A 11 20.76 -23.04 20.17
N THR A 12 21.83 -22.69 19.52
CA THR A 12 22.57 -21.41 19.62
C THR A 12 21.64 -20.22 19.36
N LYS A 13 21.60 -19.28 20.30
CA LYS A 13 20.92 -17.98 20.19
C LYS A 13 21.36 -17.26 18.92
N ARG A 14 20.37 -16.74 18.18
CA ARG A 14 20.58 -15.77 17.09
C ARG A 14 21.49 -14.65 17.60
N SER A 15 22.60 -14.39 16.91
CA SER A 15 23.47 -13.24 17.17
C SER A 15 22.62 -11.97 16.96
N SER A 16 22.44 -11.19 18.00
CA SER A 16 21.92 -9.82 17.91
C SER A 16 22.98 -8.99 17.21
N SER A 17 22.85 -8.79 15.90
CA SER A 17 23.62 -7.75 15.22
C SER A 17 23.27 -6.40 15.85
N ALA A 18 24.27 -5.55 16.11
CA ALA A 18 24.08 -4.20 16.61
C ALA A 18 23.03 -3.45 15.76
N PRO A 19 22.19 -2.58 16.36
CA PRO A 19 21.19 -1.83 15.63
C PRO A 19 21.85 -1.05 14.48
N ARG A 20 21.28 -1.16 13.28
CA ARG A 20 21.82 -0.46 12.12
C ARG A 20 21.57 1.03 12.23
N SER A 21 22.58 1.83 11.94
CA SER A 21 22.43 3.29 11.91
C SER A 21 21.90 3.76 10.55
N LYS A 22 21.19 4.90 10.54
CA LYS A 22 20.80 5.58 9.30
C LYS A 22 21.96 5.74 8.32
N ALA A 23 23.12 6.16 8.83
CA ALA A 23 24.32 6.38 8.02
C ALA A 23 24.81 5.11 7.31
N SER A 24 24.83 3.96 8.02
CA SER A 24 25.22 2.68 7.40
C SER A 24 24.23 2.25 6.33
N VAL A 25 22.92 2.38 6.57
CA VAL A 25 21.88 2.02 5.61
C VAL A 25 21.96 2.89 4.35
N LEU A 26 22.10 4.21 4.51
CA LEU A 26 22.22 5.12 3.36
C LEU A 26 23.47 4.84 2.51
N ARG A 27 24.59 4.50 3.13
CA ARG A 27 25.79 4.11 2.40
C ARG A 27 25.55 2.84 1.58
N GLU A 28 25.00 1.79 2.19
CA GLU A 28 24.70 0.53 1.52
C GLU A 28 23.69 0.73 0.38
N LEU A 29 22.64 1.55 0.58
CA LEU A 29 21.70 1.90 -0.50
C LEU A 29 22.40 2.61 -1.67
N LYS A 30 23.33 3.51 -1.38
CA LYS A 30 24.09 4.23 -2.42
C LYS A 30 25.01 3.30 -3.22
N GLU A 31 25.58 2.27 -2.59
CA GLU A 31 26.44 1.28 -3.24
C GLU A 31 25.68 0.41 -4.28
N VAL A 32 24.38 0.21 -4.09
CA VAL A 32 23.54 -0.58 -5.01
C VAL A 32 22.70 0.29 -5.96
N ALA A 33 23.01 1.59 -6.03
CA ALA A 33 22.34 2.53 -6.91
C ALA A 33 22.58 2.18 -8.41
N ASP A 34 21.52 2.24 -9.23
CA ASP A 34 21.59 1.94 -10.65
C ASP A 34 20.88 3.03 -11.47
N PRO A 35 21.63 3.81 -12.29
CA PRO A 35 21.03 4.82 -13.17
C PRO A 35 20.00 4.26 -14.16
N LYS A 36 20.14 3.00 -14.58
CA LYS A 36 19.17 2.35 -15.48
C LYS A 36 17.84 2.10 -14.78
N VAL A 37 17.90 1.69 -13.51
CA VAL A 37 16.69 1.54 -12.68
C VAL A 37 16.04 2.90 -12.46
N ARG A 38 16.82 3.95 -12.20
CA ARG A 38 16.30 5.32 -12.05
C ARG A 38 15.59 5.81 -13.33
N ALA A 39 16.18 5.59 -14.50
CA ALA A 39 15.56 5.92 -15.76
C ALA A 39 14.25 5.16 -15.98
N LYS A 40 14.20 3.88 -15.61
CA LYS A 40 12.98 3.06 -15.66
C LYS A 40 11.91 3.56 -14.71
N LEU A 41 12.24 3.98 -13.49
CA LEU A 41 11.29 4.59 -12.54
C LEU A 41 10.66 5.85 -13.14
N ALA A 42 11.48 6.74 -13.73
CA ALA A 42 11.00 7.95 -14.43
C ALA A 42 10.01 7.62 -15.57
N TYR A 43 10.32 6.60 -16.38
CA TYR A 43 9.40 6.11 -17.42
C TYR A 43 8.02 5.70 -16.87
N PHE A 44 7.95 5.13 -15.68
CA PHE A 44 6.70 4.78 -15.00
C PHE A 44 6.08 5.93 -14.19
N GLY A 45 6.59 7.14 -14.32
CA GLY A 45 6.05 8.34 -13.68
C GLY A 45 6.52 8.56 -12.24
N VAL A 46 7.63 7.93 -11.84
CA VAL A 46 8.31 8.19 -10.57
C VAL A 46 9.45 9.17 -10.83
N ASN A 47 9.11 10.46 -10.85
CA ASN A 47 10.05 11.54 -11.17
C ASN A 47 10.46 12.29 -9.90
N VAL A 48 11.20 11.61 -9.02
CA VAL A 48 11.64 12.17 -7.75
C VAL A 48 13.09 12.65 -7.83
N PRO A 49 13.40 13.88 -7.39
CA PRO A 49 14.75 14.44 -7.51
C PRO A 49 15.81 13.63 -6.78
N LYS A 50 15.48 13.16 -5.57
CA LYS A 50 16.39 12.42 -4.69
C LYS A 50 16.16 10.91 -4.76
N ALA A 51 16.34 10.29 -5.93
CA ALA A 51 16.28 8.84 -6.10
C ALA A 51 17.65 8.25 -6.47
N TYR A 52 18.00 7.13 -5.88
CA TYR A 52 19.20 6.36 -6.20
C TYR A 52 18.99 5.41 -7.40
N GLY A 53 17.78 4.95 -7.62
CA GLY A 53 17.45 3.96 -8.64
C GLY A 53 17.69 2.54 -8.13
N ILE A 54 16.96 2.13 -7.09
CA ILE A 54 17.05 0.78 -6.52
C ILE A 54 15.73 0.05 -6.77
N SER A 55 15.82 -1.18 -7.28
CA SER A 55 14.62 -1.95 -7.57
C SER A 55 13.89 -2.43 -6.32
N ALA A 56 12.56 -2.58 -6.41
CA ALA A 56 11.74 -3.05 -5.28
C ALA A 56 12.22 -4.39 -4.68
N PRO A 57 12.63 -5.43 -5.45
CA PRO A 57 13.16 -6.65 -4.86
C PRO A 57 14.38 -6.43 -3.97
N VAL A 58 15.27 -5.52 -4.34
CA VAL A 58 16.48 -5.16 -3.56
C VAL A 58 16.05 -4.47 -2.27
N LEU A 59 15.15 -3.48 -2.32
CA LEU A 59 14.63 -2.80 -1.12
C LEU A 59 13.91 -3.77 -0.17
N HIS A 60 13.15 -4.72 -0.70
CA HIS A 60 12.55 -5.78 0.12
C HIS A 60 13.58 -6.70 0.77
N ALA A 61 14.73 -6.97 0.11
CA ALA A 61 15.81 -7.72 0.70
C ALA A 61 16.45 -6.95 1.87
N PHE A 62 16.70 -5.63 1.70
CA PHE A 62 17.17 -4.75 2.78
C PHE A 62 16.19 -4.77 3.97
N ALA A 63 14.89 -4.59 3.70
CA ALA A 63 13.87 -4.59 4.75
C ALA A 63 13.84 -5.90 5.55
N ARG A 64 13.95 -7.05 4.86
CA ARG A 64 14.02 -8.36 5.56
C ARG A 64 15.26 -8.52 6.42
N HIS A 65 16.40 -7.97 5.97
CA HIS A 65 17.63 -8.04 6.70
C HIS A 65 17.67 -7.11 7.92
N ILE A 66 17.08 -5.91 7.82
CA ILE A 66 16.96 -4.95 8.91
C ILE A 66 15.92 -5.43 9.94
N GLY A 67 14.79 -5.95 9.48
CA GLY A 67 13.64 -6.25 10.33
C GLY A 67 12.79 -5.02 10.61
N LYS A 68 11.94 -5.10 11.64
CA LYS A 68 11.08 -3.99 12.06
C LYS A 68 11.84 -3.07 13.02
N ASP A 69 11.88 -1.77 12.70
CA ASP A 69 12.53 -0.73 13.48
C ASP A 69 11.88 0.64 13.21
N GLN A 70 11.03 1.08 14.13
CA GLN A 70 10.30 2.34 13.98
C GLN A 70 11.23 3.57 14.07
N SER A 71 12.23 3.55 14.94
CA SER A 71 13.17 4.67 15.09
C SER A 71 13.98 4.89 13.82
N LEU A 72 14.54 3.81 13.28
CA LEU A 72 15.26 3.86 12.01
C LEU A 72 14.36 4.25 10.84
N ALA A 73 13.11 3.81 10.83
CA ALA A 73 12.13 4.21 9.81
C ALA A 73 11.90 5.72 9.81
N GLU A 74 11.73 6.34 10.97
CA GLU A 74 11.56 7.79 11.10
C GLU A 74 12.80 8.55 10.65
N GLU A 75 13.99 8.08 11.03
CA GLU A 75 15.25 8.66 10.59
C GLU A 75 15.45 8.57 9.08
N LEU A 76 15.12 7.42 8.46
CA LEU A 76 15.20 7.24 7.01
C LEU A 76 14.19 8.09 6.27
N TRP A 77 12.96 8.21 6.78
CA TRP A 77 11.93 9.06 6.19
C TRP A 77 12.36 10.52 6.08
N SER A 78 12.99 11.04 7.14
CA SER A 78 13.44 12.43 7.23
C SER A 78 14.50 12.82 6.19
N THR A 79 15.15 11.84 5.54
CA THR A 79 16.19 12.10 4.52
C THR A 79 15.64 12.64 3.21
N ALA A 80 14.33 12.48 2.96
CA ALA A 80 13.67 12.76 1.70
C ALA A 80 14.28 12.01 0.48
N ILE A 81 15.04 10.94 0.70
CA ILE A 81 15.54 10.06 -0.35
C ILE A 81 14.45 9.04 -0.63
N HIS A 82 14.09 8.87 -1.90
CA HIS A 82 12.97 8.03 -2.34
C HIS A 82 13.05 6.60 -1.78
N GLU A 83 14.17 5.92 -2.02
CA GLU A 83 14.36 4.54 -1.57
C GLU A 83 14.48 4.42 -0.05
N ALA A 84 14.98 5.44 0.63
CA ALA A 84 14.99 5.48 2.08
C ALA A 84 13.57 5.61 2.65
N ARG A 85 12.67 6.39 2.02
CA ARG A 85 11.25 6.46 2.38
C ARG A 85 10.51 5.15 2.08
N ILE A 86 10.79 4.51 0.95
CA ILE A 86 10.26 3.16 0.64
C ILE A 86 10.70 2.17 1.72
N LEU A 87 11.98 2.16 2.07
CA LEU A 87 12.53 1.29 3.11
C LEU A 87 11.92 1.58 4.48
N ALA A 88 11.74 2.86 4.84
CA ALA A 88 11.04 3.28 6.06
C ALA A 88 9.63 2.70 6.16
N ALA A 89 8.86 2.74 5.07
CA ALA A 89 7.53 2.14 5.02
C ALA A 89 7.55 0.61 5.16
N LEU A 90 8.62 -0.05 4.70
CA LEU A 90 8.78 -1.51 4.81
C LEU A 90 9.19 -1.96 6.22
N ILE A 91 10.06 -1.20 6.90
CA ILE A 91 10.58 -1.55 8.25
C ILE A 91 9.76 -0.95 9.39
N GLY A 92 8.91 0.04 9.13
CA GLY A 92 8.05 0.67 10.13
C GLY A 92 7.13 -0.32 10.82
N GLU A 93 6.79 -0.05 12.08
CA GLU A 93 5.96 -0.88 12.96
C GLU A 93 4.54 -0.32 13.00
N ALA A 94 3.59 -1.02 12.40
CA ALA A 94 2.21 -0.55 12.25
C ALA A 94 1.50 -0.28 13.59
N GLU A 95 1.87 -1.01 14.63
CA GLU A 95 1.33 -0.85 15.98
C GLU A 95 1.79 0.46 16.65
N LYS A 96 2.94 1.00 16.21
CA LYS A 96 3.52 2.26 16.72
C LYS A 96 3.10 3.47 15.91
N ILE A 97 2.59 3.27 14.68
CA ILE A 97 2.14 4.36 13.83
C ILE A 97 0.90 5.05 14.40
N THR A 98 1.03 6.34 14.68
CA THR A 98 -0.07 7.20 15.13
C THR A 98 -0.77 7.90 13.96
N ALA A 99 -1.99 8.41 14.21
CA ALA A 99 -2.69 9.25 13.24
C ALA A 99 -1.88 10.50 12.86
N ALA A 100 -1.16 11.09 13.82
CA ALA A 100 -0.29 12.24 13.59
C ALA A 100 0.91 11.88 12.71
N GLN A 101 1.53 10.72 12.93
CA GLN A 101 2.62 10.24 12.09
C GLN A 101 2.17 9.97 10.66
N MET A 102 1.00 9.35 10.47
CA MET A 102 0.42 9.14 9.13
C MET A 102 0.17 10.48 8.45
N GLU A 103 -0.29 11.49 9.20
CA GLU A 103 -0.57 12.83 8.70
C GLU A 103 0.69 13.58 8.27
N LEU A 104 1.81 13.41 8.99
CA LEU A 104 3.09 13.96 8.60
C LEU A 104 3.61 13.30 7.31
N TRP A 105 3.59 11.99 7.26
CA TRP A 105 4.16 11.24 6.15
C TRP A 105 3.36 11.34 4.85
N VAL A 106 2.02 11.43 4.91
CA VAL A 106 1.19 11.57 3.71
C VAL A 106 1.47 12.85 2.92
N ARG A 107 1.85 13.94 3.61
CA ARG A 107 2.20 15.22 2.98
C ARG A 107 3.49 15.15 2.16
N ASP A 108 4.35 14.19 2.48
CA ASP A 108 5.61 13.95 1.80
C ASP A 108 5.49 13.03 0.58
N PHE A 109 4.29 12.51 0.30
CA PHE A 109 4.09 11.62 -0.84
C PHE A 109 4.25 12.36 -2.16
N ASP A 110 5.20 11.92 -2.96
CA ASP A 110 5.60 12.52 -4.24
C ASP A 110 5.54 11.53 -5.42
N SER A 111 5.17 10.27 -5.15
CA SER A 111 5.13 9.21 -6.16
C SER A 111 4.13 8.10 -5.80
N TRP A 112 3.61 7.44 -6.82
CA TRP A 112 2.61 6.39 -6.64
C TRP A 112 3.15 5.12 -5.96
N ASP A 113 4.41 4.78 -6.18
CA ASP A 113 5.04 3.58 -5.62
C ASP A 113 5.35 3.76 -4.12
N LEU A 114 5.73 4.97 -3.68
CA LEU A 114 5.86 5.30 -2.26
C LEU A 114 4.50 5.22 -1.56
N VAL A 115 3.44 5.82 -2.16
CA VAL A 115 2.07 5.72 -1.64
C VAL A 115 1.66 4.26 -1.48
N ASP A 116 1.82 3.47 -2.53
CA ASP A 116 1.36 2.08 -2.54
C ASP A 116 2.16 1.22 -1.55
N THR A 117 3.46 1.45 -1.41
CA THR A 117 4.31 0.77 -0.43
C THR A 117 3.87 1.11 1.00
N ALA A 118 3.71 2.38 1.34
CA ALA A 118 3.29 2.82 2.67
C ALA A 118 1.88 2.29 3.00
N CYS A 119 0.94 2.37 2.07
CA CYS A 119 -0.41 1.84 2.26
C CYS A 119 -0.41 0.31 2.42
N CYS A 120 0.39 -0.41 1.63
CA CYS A 120 0.42 -1.88 1.66
C CYS A 120 1.07 -2.45 2.91
N TYR A 121 2.27 -1.95 3.25
CA TYR A 121 3.14 -2.62 4.22
C TYR A 121 3.08 -2.02 5.62
N LEU A 122 2.54 -0.81 5.76
CA LEU A 122 2.47 -0.10 7.02
C LEU A 122 1.04 0.31 7.38
N TYR A 123 0.41 1.19 6.59
CA TYR A 123 -0.84 1.83 6.97
C TYR A 123 -2.05 0.88 7.02
N ALA A 124 -2.14 -0.10 6.12
CA ALA A 124 -3.25 -1.07 6.14
C ALA A 124 -3.29 -1.95 7.40
N HIS A 125 -2.25 -1.92 8.22
CA HIS A 125 -2.14 -2.63 9.49
C HIS A 125 -2.22 -1.69 10.71
N ALA A 126 -2.26 -0.37 10.51
CA ALA A 126 -2.31 0.62 11.57
C ALA A 126 -3.74 0.89 12.03
N LYS A 127 -3.93 1.16 13.34
CA LYS A 127 -5.26 1.46 13.92
C LYS A 127 -5.99 2.62 13.23
N PRO A 128 -5.34 3.76 12.86
CA PRO A 128 -6.01 4.90 12.25
C PRO A 128 -6.39 4.70 10.77
N ALA A 129 -6.09 3.56 10.16
CA ALA A 129 -6.21 3.35 8.71
C ALA A 129 -7.58 3.75 8.14
N TRP A 130 -8.68 3.32 8.77
CA TRP A 130 -10.03 3.60 8.28
C TRP A 130 -10.41 5.07 8.37
N ASP A 131 -9.99 5.78 9.41
CA ASP A 131 -10.26 7.21 9.54
C ASP A 131 -9.51 7.99 8.45
N LYS A 132 -8.25 7.61 8.19
CA LYS A 132 -7.42 8.24 7.15
C LYS A 132 -7.93 8.01 5.72
N VAL A 133 -8.58 6.88 5.45
CA VAL A 133 -9.26 6.64 4.16
C VAL A 133 -10.30 7.73 3.88
N TYR A 134 -11.10 8.10 4.87
CA TYR A 134 -12.12 9.14 4.69
C TYR A 134 -11.50 10.55 4.67
N GLU A 135 -10.58 10.86 5.60
CA GLU A 135 -9.94 12.17 5.69
C GLU A 135 -9.20 12.54 4.41
N TRP A 136 -8.45 11.61 3.84
CA TRP A 136 -7.60 11.90 2.67
C TRP A 136 -8.37 11.87 1.35
N SER A 137 -9.55 11.25 1.29
CA SER A 137 -10.31 11.08 0.05
C SER A 137 -10.72 12.39 -0.62
N SER A 138 -10.87 13.48 0.14
CA SER A 138 -11.24 14.82 -0.35
C SER A 138 -10.07 15.78 -0.49
N ARG A 139 -8.82 15.31 -0.30
CA ARG A 139 -7.65 16.20 -0.34
C ARG A 139 -7.32 16.69 -1.74
N ARG A 140 -6.75 17.89 -1.81
CA ARG A 140 -6.36 18.52 -3.08
C ARG A 140 -5.06 17.95 -3.66
N SER A 141 -4.09 17.56 -2.82
CA SER A 141 -2.84 16.94 -3.26
C SER A 141 -3.13 15.59 -3.94
N GLU A 142 -2.52 15.36 -5.10
CA GLU A 142 -2.74 14.16 -5.90
C GLU A 142 -2.38 12.88 -5.13
N PHE A 143 -1.20 12.85 -4.51
CA PHE A 143 -0.72 11.64 -3.84
C PHE A 143 -1.34 11.44 -2.46
N GLU A 144 -1.73 12.51 -1.74
CA GLU A 144 -2.53 12.38 -0.52
C GLU A 144 -3.90 11.78 -0.83
N LYS A 145 -4.57 12.28 -1.89
CA LYS A 145 -5.86 11.73 -2.34
C LYS A 145 -5.71 10.29 -2.85
N ARG A 146 -4.65 10.01 -3.65
CA ARG A 146 -4.32 8.64 -4.04
C ARG A 146 -4.19 7.71 -2.84
N ALA A 147 -3.54 8.16 -1.77
CA ALA A 147 -3.33 7.35 -0.58
C ALA A 147 -4.64 6.85 0.05
N ALA A 148 -5.71 7.67 0.06
CA ALA A 148 -7.02 7.23 0.53
C ALA A 148 -7.53 6.00 -0.24
N PHE A 149 -7.49 6.06 -1.56
CA PHE A 149 -8.04 4.99 -2.41
C PHE A 149 -7.11 3.77 -2.47
N SER A 150 -5.78 3.97 -2.48
CA SER A 150 -4.81 2.88 -2.35
C SER A 150 -4.97 2.15 -1.02
N LEU A 151 -5.11 2.89 0.09
CA LEU A 151 -5.33 2.32 1.42
C LEU A 151 -6.65 1.54 1.48
N ALA A 152 -7.74 2.08 0.93
CA ALA A 152 -9.02 1.37 0.84
C ALA A 152 -8.92 0.07 0.02
N ALA A 153 -8.17 0.09 -1.09
CA ALA A 153 -7.92 -1.10 -1.90
C ALA A 153 -7.16 -2.18 -1.13
N TYR A 154 -6.15 -1.79 -0.35
CA TYR A 154 -5.40 -2.73 0.50
C TYR A 154 -6.22 -3.24 1.67
N LEU A 155 -7.02 -2.39 2.34
CA LEU A 155 -7.93 -2.81 3.40
C LEU A 155 -8.96 -3.81 2.90
N ALA A 156 -9.50 -3.63 1.69
CA ALA A 156 -10.41 -4.61 1.08
C ALA A 156 -9.77 -5.99 0.90
N TYR A 157 -8.45 -6.05 0.73
CA TYR A 157 -7.70 -7.29 0.58
C TYR A 157 -7.18 -7.83 1.92
N LYS A 158 -6.66 -6.97 2.81
CA LYS A 158 -5.93 -7.35 4.01
C LYS A 158 -6.79 -7.41 5.27
N ASP A 159 -7.68 -6.47 5.49
CA ASP A 159 -8.53 -6.42 6.68
C ASP A 159 -9.71 -7.41 6.55
N LYS A 160 -9.43 -8.67 6.90
CA LYS A 160 -10.45 -9.74 6.84
C LYS A 160 -11.53 -9.58 7.89
N ALA A 161 -11.24 -8.92 9.01
CA ALA A 161 -12.17 -8.71 10.13
C ALA A 161 -13.16 -7.56 9.87
N ALA A 162 -12.83 -6.62 8.94
CA ALA A 162 -13.72 -5.51 8.65
C ALA A 162 -15.04 -5.97 8.05
N GLY A 163 -16.14 -5.54 8.69
CA GLY A 163 -17.49 -5.78 8.19
C GLY A 163 -17.80 -5.02 6.90
N ASP A 164 -18.68 -5.58 6.08
CA ASP A 164 -19.03 -5.05 4.75
C ASP A 164 -19.53 -3.60 4.79
N ARG A 165 -20.20 -3.19 5.86
CA ARG A 165 -20.75 -1.83 6.01
C ARG A 165 -19.70 -0.72 5.85
N LYS A 166 -18.44 -0.97 6.28
CA LYS A 166 -17.34 -0.01 6.09
C LYS A 166 -17.03 0.19 4.61
N PHE A 167 -17.01 -0.90 3.84
CA PHE A 167 -16.75 -0.85 2.40
C PHE A 167 -17.95 -0.26 1.63
N GLU A 168 -19.17 -0.61 2.00
CA GLU A 168 -20.40 -0.04 1.39
C GLU A 168 -20.43 1.49 1.55
N ARG A 169 -20.09 2.01 2.73
CA ARG A 169 -19.97 3.45 2.95
C ARG A 169 -18.89 4.09 2.06
N PHE A 170 -17.78 3.41 1.85
CA PHE A 170 -16.69 3.93 1.04
C PHE A 170 -17.01 3.89 -0.47
N LEU A 171 -17.92 3.04 -0.92
CA LEU A 171 -18.41 3.07 -2.30
C LEU A 171 -19.04 4.43 -2.66
N ALA A 172 -19.76 5.08 -1.73
CA ALA A 172 -20.29 6.42 -1.94
C ALA A 172 -19.18 7.48 -2.12
N VAL A 173 -18.06 7.32 -1.40
CA VAL A 173 -16.87 8.18 -1.59
C VAL A 173 -16.26 7.94 -2.96
N ILE A 174 -16.15 6.69 -3.40
CA ILE A 174 -15.65 6.32 -4.73
C ILE A 174 -16.54 6.96 -5.82
N GLU A 175 -17.87 6.91 -5.69
CA GLU A 175 -18.78 7.54 -6.63
C GLU A 175 -18.59 9.05 -6.73
N ARG A 176 -18.43 9.72 -5.58
CA ARG A 176 -18.18 11.17 -5.51
C ARG A 176 -16.86 11.56 -6.18
N GLU A 177 -15.80 10.77 -5.99
CA GLU A 177 -14.45 11.12 -6.44
C GLU A 177 -14.08 10.52 -7.81
N SER A 178 -15.02 9.84 -8.45
CA SER A 178 -14.77 9.15 -9.74
C SER A 178 -14.57 10.09 -10.92
N TYR A 179 -14.87 11.38 -10.79
CA TYR A 179 -14.64 12.40 -11.80
C TYR A 179 -13.20 12.95 -11.83
N ASP A 180 -12.37 12.63 -10.83
CA ASP A 180 -11.01 13.15 -10.72
C ASP A 180 -10.14 12.67 -11.90
N GLU A 181 -9.72 13.60 -12.76
CA GLU A 181 -9.02 13.28 -14.02
C GLU A 181 -7.53 12.98 -13.84
N ARG A 182 -6.96 13.33 -12.67
CA ARG A 182 -5.55 13.09 -12.39
C ARG A 182 -5.23 11.60 -12.48
N ASN A 183 -4.18 11.29 -13.24
CA ASN A 183 -3.88 9.92 -13.62
C ASN A 183 -3.72 8.96 -12.44
N PHE A 184 -3.01 9.41 -11.41
CA PHE A 184 -2.73 8.56 -10.26
C PHE A 184 -3.93 8.45 -9.31
N VAL A 185 -4.81 9.47 -9.24
CA VAL A 185 -6.04 9.41 -8.46
C VAL A 185 -7.06 8.48 -9.13
N ARG A 186 -7.39 8.72 -10.43
CA ARG A 186 -8.41 7.91 -11.13
C ARG A 186 -8.09 6.41 -11.13
N LYS A 187 -6.79 6.07 -11.26
CA LYS A 187 -6.34 4.68 -11.19
C LYS A 187 -6.55 4.07 -9.80
N ALA A 188 -6.30 4.83 -8.74
CA ALA A 188 -6.52 4.37 -7.37
C ALA A 188 -8.02 4.24 -7.04
N VAL A 189 -8.85 5.19 -7.47
CA VAL A 189 -10.32 5.12 -7.35
C VAL A 189 -10.87 3.85 -8.01
N ASN A 190 -10.47 3.60 -9.26
CA ASN A 190 -10.84 2.37 -9.98
C ASN A 190 -10.34 1.10 -9.25
N TRP A 191 -9.12 1.14 -8.76
CA TRP A 191 -8.54 0.00 -8.04
C TRP A 191 -9.28 -0.30 -6.73
N ALA A 192 -9.64 0.72 -5.95
CA ALA A 192 -10.44 0.57 -4.73
C ALA A 192 -11.82 -0.05 -5.03
N LEU A 193 -12.53 0.47 -6.04
CA LEU A 193 -13.82 -0.05 -6.47
C LEU A 193 -13.74 -1.55 -6.81
N ARG A 194 -12.78 -1.93 -7.62
CA ARG A 194 -12.58 -3.33 -8.04
C ARG A 194 -12.19 -4.25 -6.87
N ASN A 195 -11.31 -3.80 -5.96
CA ASN A 195 -10.91 -4.62 -4.82
C ASN A 195 -12.02 -4.80 -3.79
N ILE A 196 -12.83 -3.78 -3.54
CA ILE A 196 -14.03 -3.89 -2.71
C ILE A 196 -14.98 -4.93 -3.33
N GLY A 197 -15.26 -4.83 -4.62
CA GLY A 197 -16.16 -5.75 -5.32
C GLY A 197 -15.63 -7.18 -5.46
N LYS A 198 -14.33 -7.41 -5.24
CA LYS A 198 -13.71 -8.74 -5.23
C LYS A 198 -13.66 -9.40 -3.85
N ARG A 199 -14.20 -8.76 -2.81
CA ARG A 199 -14.12 -9.26 -1.44
C ARG A 199 -15.09 -10.42 -1.19
N ASN A 200 -16.37 -10.25 -1.49
CA ASN A 200 -17.43 -11.25 -1.38
C ASN A 200 -18.60 -10.93 -2.33
N LEU A 201 -19.61 -11.81 -2.42
CA LEU A 201 -20.75 -11.65 -3.31
C LEU A 201 -21.61 -10.40 -3.00
N ARG A 202 -21.81 -10.07 -1.72
CA ARG A 202 -22.58 -8.89 -1.29
C ARG A 202 -21.89 -7.60 -1.74
N LEU A 203 -20.60 -7.47 -1.47
CA LEU A 203 -19.82 -6.31 -1.89
C LEU A 203 -19.62 -6.26 -3.41
N ASN A 204 -19.58 -7.40 -4.08
CA ASN A 204 -19.56 -7.44 -5.54
C ASN A 204 -20.82 -6.82 -6.13
N ALA A 205 -22.00 -7.23 -5.67
CA ALA A 205 -23.25 -6.65 -6.11
C ALA A 205 -23.34 -5.13 -5.79
N ALA A 206 -22.86 -4.71 -4.62
CA ALA A 206 -22.83 -3.28 -4.25
C ALA A 206 -21.88 -2.49 -5.16
N ALA A 207 -20.67 -2.99 -5.41
CA ALA A 207 -19.69 -2.34 -6.28
C ALA A 207 -20.15 -2.25 -7.74
N ILE A 208 -20.85 -3.28 -8.24
CA ILE A 208 -21.47 -3.24 -9.57
C ILE A 208 -22.52 -2.13 -9.64
N ARG A 209 -23.40 -2.01 -8.64
CA ARG A 209 -24.40 -0.91 -8.60
C ARG A 209 -23.72 0.46 -8.53
N SER A 210 -22.64 0.62 -7.76
CA SER A 210 -21.83 1.85 -7.72
C SER A 210 -21.22 2.15 -9.08
N ALA A 211 -20.65 1.16 -9.75
CA ALA A 211 -20.09 1.34 -11.09
C ALA A 211 -21.16 1.74 -12.13
N GLU A 212 -22.37 1.20 -12.04
CA GLU A 212 -23.47 1.62 -12.92
C GLU A 212 -23.88 3.08 -12.67
N ARG A 213 -23.91 3.55 -11.41
CA ARG A 213 -24.15 4.97 -11.11
C ARG A 213 -23.01 5.87 -11.60
N ILE A 214 -21.76 5.48 -11.41
CA ILE A 214 -20.57 6.18 -11.94
C ILE A 214 -20.66 6.29 -13.47
N ARG A 215 -21.13 5.28 -14.16
CA ARG A 215 -21.28 5.28 -15.62
C ARG A 215 -22.23 6.37 -16.13
N GLN A 216 -23.24 6.76 -15.33
CA GLN A 216 -24.22 7.79 -15.67
C GLN A 216 -23.69 9.22 -15.45
N GLN A 217 -22.54 9.39 -14.83
CA GLN A 217 -21.95 10.71 -14.62
C GLN A 217 -21.43 11.29 -15.94
N ASP A 218 -21.57 12.60 -16.12
CA ASP A 218 -21.05 13.30 -17.29
C ASP A 218 -19.55 13.62 -17.15
N SER A 219 -18.75 12.55 -17.10
CA SER A 219 -17.28 12.60 -17.04
C SER A 219 -16.69 11.45 -17.85
N ARG A 220 -15.71 11.76 -18.68
CA ARG A 220 -14.93 10.75 -19.41
C ARG A 220 -14.20 9.79 -18.46
N THR A 221 -13.67 10.33 -17.39
CA THR A 221 -12.95 9.56 -16.36
C THR A 221 -13.89 8.63 -15.62
N SER A 222 -15.06 9.11 -15.20
CA SER A 222 -16.09 8.27 -14.55
C SER A 222 -16.53 7.13 -15.45
N ARG A 223 -16.81 7.42 -16.73
CA ARG A 223 -17.17 6.38 -17.71
C ARG A 223 -16.05 5.34 -17.89
N TRP A 224 -14.78 5.76 -17.92
CA TRP A 224 -13.64 4.84 -17.99
C TRP A 224 -13.55 3.95 -16.75
N ILE A 225 -13.65 4.54 -15.52
CA ILE A 225 -13.65 3.78 -14.26
C ILE A 225 -14.76 2.75 -14.24
N ALA A 226 -15.98 3.18 -14.59
CA ALA A 226 -17.15 2.30 -14.61
C ALA A 226 -16.98 1.14 -15.60
N ALA A 227 -16.54 1.41 -16.82
CA ALA A 227 -16.37 0.39 -17.85
C ALA A 227 -15.34 -0.67 -17.44
N ASP A 228 -14.21 -0.23 -16.91
CA ASP A 228 -13.14 -1.13 -16.45
C ASP A 228 -13.57 -1.97 -15.24
N ALA A 229 -14.21 -1.34 -14.24
CA ALA A 229 -14.70 -2.03 -13.06
C ALA A 229 -15.81 -3.05 -13.42
N LEU A 230 -16.79 -2.68 -14.24
CA LEU A 230 -17.88 -3.58 -14.65
C LEU A 230 -17.35 -4.79 -15.42
N ARG A 231 -16.38 -4.58 -16.34
CA ARG A 231 -15.74 -5.66 -17.09
C ARG A 231 -15.10 -6.69 -16.16
N GLU A 232 -14.31 -6.24 -15.16
CA GLU A 232 -13.64 -7.15 -14.23
C GLU A 232 -14.63 -7.77 -13.26
N LEU A 233 -15.51 -6.99 -12.61
CA LEU A 233 -16.39 -7.48 -11.56
C LEU A 233 -17.44 -8.48 -12.07
N LYS A 234 -17.88 -8.33 -13.32
CA LYS A 234 -18.83 -9.25 -13.98
C LYS A 234 -18.14 -10.43 -14.68
N SER A 235 -16.80 -10.48 -14.73
CA SER A 235 -16.08 -11.56 -15.40
C SER A 235 -16.32 -12.91 -14.73
N GLU A 236 -16.39 -13.99 -15.53
CA GLU A 236 -16.57 -15.36 -15.00
C GLU A 236 -15.50 -15.74 -13.98
N ALA A 237 -14.25 -15.32 -14.18
CA ALA A 237 -13.15 -15.57 -13.24
C ALA A 237 -13.42 -14.98 -11.86
N VAL A 238 -13.95 -13.75 -11.78
CA VAL A 238 -14.30 -13.11 -10.49
C VAL A 238 -15.51 -13.78 -9.89
N GLN A 239 -16.56 -14.03 -10.67
CA GLN A 239 -17.80 -14.64 -10.21
C GLN A 239 -17.58 -16.07 -9.67
N ALA A 240 -16.83 -16.91 -10.39
CA ALA A 240 -16.51 -18.27 -9.95
C ALA A 240 -15.69 -18.27 -8.65
N ARG A 241 -14.71 -17.34 -8.52
CA ARG A 241 -13.94 -17.19 -7.28
C ARG A 241 -14.79 -16.77 -6.09
N LEU A 242 -15.75 -15.85 -6.30
CA LEU A 242 -16.62 -15.38 -5.23
C LEU A 242 -17.62 -16.46 -4.79
N ARG A 243 -18.18 -17.24 -5.72
CA ARG A 243 -19.03 -18.40 -5.40
C ARG A 243 -18.28 -19.42 -4.53
N ARG A 244 -17.03 -19.78 -4.92
CA ARG A 244 -16.19 -20.69 -4.12
C ARG A 244 -15.86 -20.22 -2.72
N LYS A 245 -15.85 -18.91 -2.48
CA LYS A 245 -15.61 -18.35 -1.14
C LYS A 245 -16.86 -18.36 -0.26
N ALA A 246 -18.04 -18.44 -0.86
CA ALA A 246 -19.33 -18.42 -0.17
C ALA A 246 -19.82 -19.84 0.19
N SER A 247 -19.28 -20.87 -0.49
CA SER A 247 -19.43 -22.30 -0.16
C SER A 247 -18.51 -22.69 0.98
#